data_f541b922b9896f37408d5fcb2eccdc61
#
_entry.id   f541b922b9896f37408d5fcb2eccdc61
#
_cell.length_a   1.000
_cell.length_b   1.000
_cell.length_c   1.000
_cell.angle_alpha   90.00
_cell.angle_beta   90.00
_cell.angle_gamma   90.00
#
_symmetry.space_group_name_H-M   'P 1'
#
loop_
_entity.id
_entity.type
_entity.pdbx_description
1 polymer ?
#
loop_
_entity_poly.entity_id
_entity_poly.type
_entity_poly.pdbx_seq_one_letter_code
_entity_poly.pdbx_strand_id
1 'polypeptide(L)'
;MKENTIEDFNFKLICEYFSLIPRQGPGNEQTTLKALSFINDNFDETSRIIDIGCGTGMQTITLAQNINGNIEAIDLFPRFIEMLNKRLEQMNLQNRCKAIVGDMTKLQIQEESADLIWSEGAIYNIGFKKGLHKWRRFLKRVGYIAVSEVIWFTEQRQKEVEDFWKVYPEIDTMGNKIKQMENEGYETVAVFRIPDCCWTTSFYAPQKKAREIIMRKYPQNECVQNLVNCMKHEEEIFNRYHKYYGYAFFIGRKL
;
A
#
# COMPACT_ATOMS: atom_id res chain seq x y z
N MET A 1 -21.21 10.18 -19.43
CA MET A 1 -21.06 10.63 -18.02
C MET A 1 -19.61 10.44 -17.68
N LYS A 2 -18.95 11.42 -17.03
CA LYS A 2 -17.57 11.28 -16.57
C LYS A 2 -17.58 10.25 -15.44
N GLU A 3 -16.83 9.15 -15.57
CA GLU A 3 -16.72 8.18 -14.47
C GLU A 3 -15.97 8.83 -13.32
N ASN A 4 -16.54 8.74 -12.10
CA ASN A 4 -15.88 9.23 -10.89
C ASN A 4 -14.72 8.31 -10.54
N THR A 5 -13.61 8.88 -10.12
CA THR A 5 -12.48 8.17 -9.52
C THR A 5 -12.52 8.32 -8.01
N ILE A 6 -11.72 7.52 -7.27
CA ILE A 6 -11.65 7.62 -5.82
C ILE A 6 -11.18 9.00 -5.34
N GLU A 7 -10.42 9.71 -6.17
CA GLU A 7 -9.92 11.07 -5.90
C GLU A 7 -11.03 12.13 -5.89
N ASP A 8 -12.17 11.83 -6.51
CA ASP A 8 -13.32 12.74 -6.56
C ASP A 8 -14.15 12.72 -5.26
N PHE A 9 -13.82 11.84 -4.29
CA PHE A 9 -14.59 11.66 -3.06
C PHE A 9 -13.96 12.36 -1.86
N ASN A 10 -14.82 12.78 -0.94
CA ASN A 10 -14.41 13.37 0.33
C ASN A 10 -13.58 12.37 1.16
N PHE A 11 -12.42 12.79 1.65
CA PHE A 11 -11.53 11.99 2.52
C PHE A 11 -12.24 11.32 3.70
N LYS A 12 -13.23 12.00 4.30
CA LYS A 12 -14.00 11.42 5.40
C LYS A 12 -14.81 10.20 4.97
N LEU A 13 -15.44 10.26 3.80
CA LEU A 13 -16.20 9.15 3.23
C LEU A 13 -15.27 7.99 2.85
N ILE A 14 -14.13 8.29 2.22
CA ILE A 14 -13.10 7.30 1.88
C ILE A 14 -12.61 6.60 3.14
N CYS A 15 -12.21 7.36 4.17
CA CYS A 15 -11.75 6.82 5.44
C CYS A 15 -12.81 5.93 6.10
N GLU A 16 -14.07 6.36 6.10
CA GLU A 16 -15.17 5.59 6.67
C GLU A 16 -15.38 4.27 5.92
N TYR A 17 -15.43 4.31 4.58
CA TYR A 17 -15.59 3.12 3.75
C TYR A 17 -14.46 2.11 3.97
N PHE A 18 -13.22 2.55 3.85
CA PHE A 18 -12.06 1.67 4.00
C PHE A 18 -11.82 1.20 5.44
N SER A 19 -12.39 1.87 6.45
CA SER A 19 -12.40 1.37 7.84
C SER A 19 -13.27 0.12 8.02
N LEU A 20 -14.16 -0.17 7.08
CA LEU A 20 -15.05 -1.34 7.14
C LEU A 20 -14.39 -2.62 6.62
N ILE A 21 -13.20 -2.53 6.05
CA ILE A 21 -12.46 -3.66 5.50
C ILE A 21 -11.11 -3.85 6.22
N PRO A 22 -10.61 -5.08 6.31
CA PRO A 22 -9.40 -5.35 7.09
C PRO A 22 -8.13 -4.76 6.48
N ARG A 23 -8.07 -4.60 5.15
CA ARG A 23 -6.91 -4.11 4.39
C ARG A 23 -7.37 -3.08 3.35
N GLN A 24 -6.63 -1.97 3.20
CA GLN A 24 -7.04 -0.84 2.35
C GLN A 24 -6.49 -0.91 0.92
N GLY A 25 -5.75 -1.96 0.60
CA GLY A 25 -5.19 -2.22 -0.73
C GLY A 25 -4.94 -3.71 -0.97
N PRO A 26 -4.64 -4.11 -2.22
CA PRO A 26 -4.30 -5.49 -2.57
C PRO A 26 -3.04 -5.97 -1.85
N GLY A 27 -3.10 -7.17 -1.30
CA GLY A 27 -2.01 -7.80 -0.55
C GLY A 27 -2.55 -8.84 0.44
N ASN A 28 -1.66 -9.62 1.02
CA ASN A 28 -1.97 -10.55 2.10
C ASN A 28 -0.71 -10.86 2.92
N GLU A 29 -0.86 -11.54 4.04
CA GLU A 29 0.23 -11.94 4.92
C GLU A 29 1.34 -12.70 4.18
N GLN A 30 0.97 -13.63 3.31
CA GLN A 30 1.93 -14.46 2.56
C GLN A 30 2.80 -13.61 1.62
N THR A 31 2.23 -12.59 0.98
CA THR A 31 3.00 -11.68 0.11
C THR A 31 3.91 -10.76 0.90
N THR A 32 3.46 -10.28 2.07
CA THR A 32 4.29 -9.52 3.00
C THR A 32 5.48 -10.35 3.47
N LEU A 33 5.25 -11.61 3.92
CA LEU A 33 6.30 -12.53 4.35
C LEU A 33 7.26 -12.90 3.21
N LYS A 34 6.73 -13.12 2.00
CA LYS A 34 7.56 -13.37 0.82
C LYS A 34 8.48 -12.18 0.52
N ALA A 35 7.97 -10.95 0.57
CA ALA A 35 8.78 -9.76 0.37
C ALA A 35 9.86 -9.64 1.45
N LEU A 36 9.50 -9.88 2.71
CA LEU A 36 10.43 -9.88 3.83
C LEU A 36 11.55 -10.92 3.68
N SER A 37 11.25 -12.11 3.12
CA SER A 37 12.23 -13.18 2.93
C SER A 37 13.39 -12.86 1.98
N PHE A 38 13.28 -11.80 1.17
CA PHE A 38 14.37 -11.32 0.32
C PHE A 38 15.32 -10.35 1.04
N ILE A 39 14.97 -9.92 2.26
CA ILE A 39 15.77 -9.01 3.06
C ILE A 39 16.62 -9.86 4.01
N ASN A 40 17.91 -9.95 3.72
CA ASN A 40 18.85 -10.84 4.42
C ASN A 40 19.45 -10.22 5.70
N ASP A 41 18.88 -9.15 6.22
CA ASP A 41 19.37 -8.52 7.44
C ASP A 41 18.71 -9.14 8.68
N ASN A 42 19.52 -9.35 9.72
CA ASN A 42 19.01 -9.73 11.02
C ASN A 42 18.56 -8.47 11.76
N PHE A 43 17.26 -8.18 11.73
CA PHE A 43 16.69 -7.10 12.52
C PHE A 43 16.68 -7.49 14.01
N ASP A 44 17.25 -6.62 14.82
CA ASP A 44 17.30 -6.73 16.28
C ASP A 44 16.46 -5.62 16.96
N GLU A 45 16.48 -5.57 18.28
CA GLU A 45 15.72 -4.62 19.08
C GLU A 45 16.12 -3.14 18.83
N THR A 46 17.28 -2.90 18.21
CA THR A 46 17.77 -1.55 17.84
C THR A 46 17.38 -1.14 16.43
N SER A 47 16.93 -2.08 15.63
CA SER A 47 16.53 -1.86 14.23
C SER A 47 15.26 -1.02 14.16
N ARG A 48 15.23 -0.06 13.24
CA ARG A 48 14.10 0.84 13.03
C ARG A 48 13.44 0.58 11.68
N ILE A 49 12.17 0.24 11.73
CA ILE A 49 11.32 -0.04 10.56
C ILE A 49 10.26 1.06 10.46
N ILE A 50 10.05 1.58 9.26
CA ILE A 50 9.02 2.59 8.99
C ILE A 50 8.02 2.02 7.99
N ASP A 51 6.76 1.86 8.37
CA ASP A 51 5.67 1.45 7.47
C ASP A 51 4.87 2.68 7.05
N ILE A 52 5.02 3.10 5.80
CA ILE A 52 4.44 4.33 5.25
C ILE A 52 3.17 4.02 4.47
N GLY A 53 2.05 4.61 4.86
CA GLY A 53 0.72 4.29 4.34
C GLY A 53 0.22 2.98 4.93
N CYS A 54 0.34 2.83 6.24
CA CYS A 54 0.08 1.57 6.94
C CYS A 54 -1.41 1.16 6.96
N GLY A 55 -2.33 2.06 6.63
CA GLY A 55 -3.75 1.80 6.73
C GLY A 55 -4.16 1.35 8.14
N THR A 56 -5.00 0.32 8.22
CA THR A 56 -5.39 -0.28 9.50
C THR A 56 -4.40 -1.36 9.99
N GLY A 57 -3.24 -1.50 9.32
CA GLY A 57 -2.04 -2.15 9.84
C GLY A 57 -1.92 -3.66 9.64
N MET A 58 -2.57 -4.26 8.65
CA MET A 58 -2.43 -5.71 8.45
C MET A 58 -0.98 -6.12 8.14
N GLN A 59 -0.29 -5.43 7.24
CA GLN A 59 1.12 -5.66 6.97
C GLN A 59 2.01 -5.27 8.15
N THR A 60 1.69 -4.17 8.86
CA THR A 60 2.41 -3.74 10.06
C THR A 60 2.44 -4.83 11.12
N ILE A 61 1.29 -5.46 11.37
CA ILE A 61 1.17 -6.58 12.33
C ILE A 61 2.00 -7.77 11.86
N THR A 62 1.90 -8.14 10.57
CA THR A 62 2.72 -9.21 10.00
C THR A 62 4.21 -8.94 10.19
N LEU A 63 4.68 -7.72 9.90
CA LEU A 63 6.06 -7.31 10.15
C LEU A 63 6.41 -7.43 11.63
N ALA A 64 5.57 -6.86 12.52
CA ALA A 64 5.82 -6.89 13.95
C ALA A 64 5.92 -8.32 14.55
N GLN A 65 5.25 -9.28 13.97
CA GLN A 65 5.32 -10.68 14.39
C GLN A 65 6.58 -11.41 13.87
N ASN A 66 7.23 -10.88 12.84
CA ASN A 66 8.33 -11.56 12.15
C ASN A 66 9.66 -10.81 12.17
N ILE A 67 9.71 -9.60 12.70
CA ILE A 67 10.92 -8.79 12.88
C ILE A 67 11.04 -8.39 14.34
N ASN A 68 12.24 -8.43 14.90
CA ASN A 68 12.49 -8.00 16.29
C ASN A 68 12.66 -6.48 16.45
N GLY A 69 12.69 -5.69 15.36
CA GLY A 69 12.90 -4.25 15.40
C GLY A 69 11.71 -3.43 15.90
N ASN A 70 11.95 -2.13 16.06
CA ASN A 70 10.95 -1.14 16.40
C ASN A 70 10.25 -0.64 15.13
N ILE A 71 8.93 -0.67 15.09
CA ILE A 71 8.13 -0.28 13.92
C ILE A 71 7.38 1.02 14.22
N GLU A 72 7.59 2.02 13.36
CA GLU A 72 6.79 3.23 13.30
C GLU A 72 5.89 3.16 12.06
N ALA A 73 4.59 3.01 12.27
CA ALA A 73 3.60 2.91 11.22
C ALA A 73 2.90 4.25 11.02
N ILE A 74 2.84 4.75 9.78
CA ILE A 74 2.39 6.10 9.48
C ILE A 74 1.25 6.05 8.47
N ASP A 75 0.15 6.74 8.75
CA ASP A 75 -0.96 6.93 7.82
C ASP A 75 -1.60 8.31 7.99
N LEU A 76 -2.21 8.80 6.92
CA LEU A 76 -2.87 10.11 6.91
C LEU A 76 -4.16 10.12 7.74
N PHE A 77 -4.84 8.99 7.86
CA PHE A 77 -6.17 8.89 8.46
C PHE A 77 -6.11 8.56 9.97
N PRO A 78 -6.50 9.49 10.87
CA PRO A 78 -6.49 9.24 12.32
C PRO A 78 -7.26 7.99 12.73
N ARG A 79 -8.39 7.70 12.06
CA ARG A 79 -9.20 6.53 12.34
C ARG A 79 -8.48 5.21 12.04
N PHE A 80 -7.67 5.15 11.00
CA PHE A 80 -6.85 3.96 10.71
C PHE A 80 -5.81 3.76 11.80
N ILE A 81 -5.18 4.84 12.23
CA ILE A 81 -4.19 4.83 13.31
C ILE A 81 -4.80 4.38 14.64
N GLU A 82 -6.00 4.87 15.00
CA GLU A 82 -6.74 4.40 16.16
C GLU A 82 -7.00 2.87 16.10
N MET A 83 -7.46 2.40 14.94
CA MET A 83 -7.73 0.97 14.73
C MET A 83 -6.47 0.13 14.84
N LEU A 84 -5.36 0.59 14.27
CA LEU A 84 -4.08 -0.10 14.35
C LEU A 84 -3.55 -0.13 15.78
N ASN A 85 -3.50 1.00 16.48
CA ASN A 85 -3.02 1.04 17.87
C ASN A 85 -3.84 0.12 18.78
N LYS A 86 -5.16 0.07 18.63
CA LYS A 86 -6.03 -0.87 19.36
C LYS A 86 -5.67 -2.33 19.07
N ARG A 87 -5.38 -2.67 17.82
CA ARG A 87 -4.94 -4.03 17.44
C ARG A 87 -3.58 -4.37 18.05
N LEU A 88 -2.64 -3.41 18.03
CA LEU A 88 -1.32 -3.60 18.62
C LEU A 88 -1.39 -3.85 20.14
N GLU A 89 -2.26 -3.13 20.85
CA GLU A 89 -2.54 -3.35 22.27
C GLU A 89 -3.10 -4.75 22.52
N GLN A 90 -4.11 -5.17 21.73
CA GLN A 90 -4.74 -6.49 21.84
C GLN A 90 -3.75 -7.66 21.61
N MET A 91 -2.69 -7.39 20.83
CA MET A 91 -1.65 -8.38 20.48
C MET A 91 -0.37 -8.23 21.34
N ASN A 92 -0.34 -7.31 22.31
CA ASN A 92 0.83 -6.99 23.14
C ASN A 92 2.06 -6.53 22.32
N LEU A 93 1.84 -5.84 21.21
CA LEU A 93 2.89 -5.35 20.31
C LEU A 93 3.21 -3.85 20.51
N GLN A 94 2.44 -3.11 21.35
CA GLN A 94 2.53 -1.66 21.52
C GLN A 94 3.88 -1.16 22.08
N ASN A 95 4.68 -2.03 22.69
CA ASN A 95 5.98 -1.65 23.25
C ASN A 95 7.05 -1.43 22.17
N ARG A 96 6.91 -2.05 21.00
CA ARG A 96 7.86 -1.95 19.89
C ARG A 96 7.22 -1.59 18.54
N CYS A 97 5.91 -1.44 18.51
CA CYS A 97 5.19 -1.00 17.31
C CYS A 97 4.24 0.13 17.68
N LYS A 98 4.39 1.28 17.02
CA LYS A 98 3.59 2.49 17.26
C LYS A 98 3.04 3.01 15.96
N ALA A 99 1.75 3.28 15.91
CA ALA A 99 1.11 3.94 14.79
C ALA A 99 0.88 5.43 15.08
N ILE A 100 1.22 6.29 14.12
CA ILE A 100 1.10 7.75 14.23
C ILE A 100 0.44 8.32 12.98
N VAL A 101 -0.30 9.43 13.17
CA VAL A 101 -0.86 10.18 12.04
C VAL A 101 0.24 10.99 11.39
N GLY A 102 0.38 10.85 10.06
CA GLY A 102 1.38 11.59 9.30
C GLY A 102 1.10 11.60 7.79
N ASP A 103 1.60 12.65 7.14
CA ASP A 103 1.55 12.83 5.70
C ASP A 103 2.84 12.27 5.06
N MET A 104 2.73 11.26 4.20
CA MET A 104 3.86 10.64 3.51
C MET A 104 4.67 11.61 2.64
N THR A 105 4.11 12.78 2.31
CA THR A 105 4.80 13.83 1.54
C THR A 105 5.68 14.72 2.41
N LYS A 106 5.45 14.72 3.75
CA LYS A 106 6.07 15.63 4.74
C LYS A 106 6.52 14.90 6.01
N LEU A 107 7.08 13.72 5.84
CA LEU A 107 7.56 12.88 6.94
C LEU A 107 8.64 13.61 7.75
N GLN A 108 8.48 13.59 9.07
CA GLN A 108 9.45 14.12 10.03
C GLN A 108 10.27 12.96 10.64
N ILE A 109 10.99 12.26 9.80
CA ILE A 109 11.87 11.15 10.16
C ILE A 109 13.30 11.66 10.12
N GLN A 110 14.11 11.27 11.10
CA GLN A 110 15.53 11.56 11.10
C GLN A 110 16.19 10.92 9.87
N GLU A 111 17.06 11.65 9.20
CA GLU A 111 17.84 11.11 8.07
C GLU A 111 18.75 9.99 8.55
N GLU A 112 18.99 9.02 7.66
CA GLU A 112 19.86 7.85 7.89
C GLU A 112 19.56 7.08 9.19
N SER A 113 18.28 6.96 9.56
CA SER A 113 17.87 6.32 10.81
C SER A 113 17.08 5.03 10.63
N ALA A 114 16.50 4.77 9.45
CA ALA A 114 15.70 3.58 9.18
C ALA A 114 16.55 2.46 8.57
N ASP A 115 16.41 1.26 9.11
CA ASP A 115 16.99 0.04 8.54
C ASP A 115 16.10 -0.50 7.40
N LEU A 116 14.77 -0.31 7.53
CA LEU A 116 13.80 -0.74 6.54
C LEU A 116 12.68 0.30 6.40
N ILE A 117 12.35 0.68 5.17
CA ILE A 117 11.12 1.37 4.82
C ILE A 117 10.20 0.39 4.10
N TRP A 118 8.95 0.31 4.56
CA TRP A 118 7.91 -0.53 4.01
C TRP A 118 6.74 0.31 3.52
N SER A 119 6.09 -0.07 2.39
CA SER A 119 4.88 0.60 1.92
C SER A 119 4.11 -0.31 0.97
N GLU A 120 2.96 -0.83 1.39
CA GLU A 120 2.12 -1.68 0.56
C GLU A 120 0.90 -0.93 0.03
N GLY A 121 0.79 -0.84 -1.30
CA GLY A 121 -0.35 -0.22 -1.97
C GLY A 121 -0.56 1.25 -1.62
N ALA A 122 0.52 2.00 -1.34
CA ALA A 122 0.42 3.37 -0.89
C ALA A 122 1.36 4.36 -1.60
N ILE A 123 2.53 3.92 -2.06
CA ILE A 123 3.54 4.81 -2.69
C ILE A 123 3.00 5.58 -3.91
N TYR A 124 2.03 5.01 -4.64
CA TYR A 124 1.41 5.63 -5.80
C TYR A 124 0.76 7.00 -5.47
N ASN A 125 0.31 7.22 -4.21
CA ASN A 125 -0.29 8.49 -3.77
C ASN A 125 0.65 9.69 -3.91
N ILE A 126 1.96 9.47 -3.93
CA ILE A 126 2.95 10.53 -4.18
C ILE A 126 3.75 10.30 -5.45
N GLY A 127 3.51 9.19 -6.15
CA GLY A 127 4.24 8.71 -7.31
C GLY A 127 5.44 7.83 -6.93
N PHE A 128 5.60 6.71 -7.65
CA PHE A 128 6.61 5.69 -7.35
C PHE A 128 8.03 6.26 -7.32
N LYS A 129 8.44 6.92 -8.41
CA LYS A 129 9.78 7.54 -8.50
C LYS A 129 10.00 8.58 -7.41
N LYS A 130 9.01 9.45 -7.19
CA LYS A 130 9.09 10.52 -6.19
C LYS A 130 9.13 9.98 -4.76
N GLY A 131 8.39 8.90 -4.47
CA GLY A 131 8.42 8.22 -3.19
C GLY A 131 9.81 7.63 -2.92
N LEU A 132 10.36 6.87 -3.85
CA LEU A 132 11.70 6.32 -3.77
C LEU A 132 12.75 7.42 -3.51
N HIS A 133 12.71 8.50 -4.30
CA HIS A 133 13.63 9.63 -4.14
C HIS A 133 13.54 10.26 -2.75
N LYS A 134 12.32 10.62 -2.32
CA LYS A 134 12.11 11.34 -1.05
C LYS A 134 12.43 10.51 0.18
N TRP A 135 12.11 9.21 0.16
CA TRP A 135 12.26 8.34 1.33
C TRP A 135 13.67 7.80 1.47
N ARG A 136 14.47 7.77 0.38
CA ARG A 136 15.85 7.29 0.40
C ARG A 136 16.72 7.96 1.48
N ARG A 137 16.52 9.25 1.74
CA ARG A 137 17.30 9.98 2.74
C ARG A 137 17.12 9.45 4.17
N PHE A 138 15.97 8.86 4.47
CA PHE A 138 15.69 8.32 5.80
C PHE A 138 16.35 6.95 6.05
N LEU A 139 16.67 6.22 4.99
CA LEU A 139 17.35 4.95 5.10
C LEU A 139 18.80 5.14 5.51
N LYS A 140 19.26 4.31 6.45
CA LYS A 140 20.68 4.12 6.71
C LYS A 140 21.40 3.69 5.44
N ARG A 141 22.72 3.81 5.40
CA ARG A 141 23.55 3.18 4.37
C ARG A 141 23.25 1.67 4.38
N VAL A 142 23.07 1.10 3.21
CA VAL A 142 22.67 -0.31 2.98
C VAL A 142 21.31 -0.72 3.57
N GLY A 143 20.50 0.23 4.03
CA GLY A 143 19.11 -0.02 4.46
C GLY A 143 18.21 -0.40 3.29
N TYR A 144 17.10 -1.05 3.58
CA TYR A 144 16.19 -1.60 2.58
C TYR A 144 14.92 -0.77 2.40
N ILE A 145 14.39 -0.80 1.20
CA ILE A 145 13.02 -0.37 0.91
C ILE A 145 12.24 -1.53 0.29
N ALA A 146 11.01 -1.74 0.74
CA ALA A 146 10.09 -2.70 0.15
C ALA A 146 8.74 -2.02 -0.11
N VAL A 147 8.35 -1.91 -1.38
CA VAL A 147 7.12 -1.23 -1.78
C VAL A 147 6.33 -2.08 -2.76
N SER A 148 5.00 -2.03 -2.69
CA SER A 148 4.16 -2.60 -3.73
C SER A 148 3.53 -1.51 -4.58
N GLU A 149 3.51 -1.74 -5.89
CA GLU A 149 3.14 -0.76 -6.91
C GLU A 149 2.37 -1.43 -8.03
N VAL A 150 1.41 -0.70 -8.63
CA VAL A 150 0.68 -1.15 -9.82
C VAL A 150 1.57 -1.08 -11.06
N ILE A 151 1.53 -2.16 -11.84
CA ILE A 151 2.33 -2.28 -13.07
C ILE A 151 1.53 -2.91 -14.20
N TRP A 152 1.99 -2.62 -15.42
CA TRP A 152 1.59 -3.35 -16.61
C TRP A 152 2.36 -4.68 -16.70
N PHE A 153 1.64 -5.77 -17.04
CA PHE A 153 2.24 -7.08 -17.29
C PHE A 153 2.56 -7.31 -18.77
N THR A 154 1.93 -6.53 -19.65
CA THR A 154 2.05 -6.66 -21.11
C THR A 154 2.19 -5.28 -21.75
N GLU A 155 2.79 -5.24 -22.93
CA GLU A 155 2.86 -4.01 -23.74
C GLU A 155 1.56 -3.75 -24.51
N GLN A 156 0.95 -4.82 -25.01
CA GLN A 156 -0.34 -4.74 -25.72
C GLN A 156 -1.48 -4.95 -24.73
N ARG A 157 -2.40 -4.02 -24.68
CA ARG A 157 -3.54 -3.99 -23.76
C ARG A 157 -4.81 -3.57 -24.46
N GLN A 158 -5.94 -3.87 -23.86
CA GLN A 158 -7.25 -3.38 -24.31
C GLN A 158 -7.40 -1.90 -23.94
N LYS A 159 -8.01 -1.15 -24.85
CA LYS A 159 -8.23 0.30 -24.66
C LYS A 159 -8.99 0.62 -23.38
N GLU A 160 -9.97 -0.19 -23.00
CA GLU A 160 -10.77 0.00 -21.79
C GLU A 160 -9.92 0.03 -20.51
N VAL A 161 -8.98 -0.91 -20.37
CA VAL A 161 -8.09 -0.95 -19.20
C VAL A 161 -7.03 0.14 -19.24
N GLU A 162 -6.58 0.55 -20.43
CA GLU A 162 -5.69 1.72 -20.56
C GLU A 162 -6.42 3.01 -20.19
N ASP A 163 -7.67 3.17 -20.62
CA ASP A 163 -8.48 4.34 -20.29
C ASP A 163 -8.78 4.39 -18.77
N PHE A 164 -9.03 3.24 -18.12
CA PHE A 164 -9.22 3.15 -16.68
C PHE A 164 -7.99 3.65 -15.91
N TRP A 165 -6.78 3.23 -16.30
CA TRP A 165 -5.54 3.59 -15.61
C TRP A 165 -4.98 4.97 -15.97
N LYS A 166 -5.66 5.77 -16.81
CA LYS A 166 -5.29 7.19 -17.04
C LYS A 166 -5.33 8.05 -15.79
N VAL A 167 -6.07 7.62 -14.77
CA VAL A 167 -6.08 8.23 -13.43
C VAL A 167 -4.70 8.16 -12.76
N TYR A 168 -3.92 7.13 -13.07
CA TYR A 168 -2.55 6.98 -12.58
C TYR A 168 -1.56 6.85 -13.75
N PRO A 169 -1.12 7.96 -14.35
CA PRO A 169 -0.27 7.95 -15.55
C PRO A 169 1.15 7.41 -15.31
N GLU A 170 1.56 7.24 -14.05
CA GLU A 170 2.85 6.63 -13.70
C GLU A 170 2.84 5.09 -13.76
N ILE A 171 1.69 4.45 -14.03
CA ILE A 171 1.67 2.98 -14.24
C ILE A 171 2.58 2.61 -15.42
N ASP A 172 3.48 1.66 -15.21
CA ASP A 172 4.52 1.31 -16.18
C ASP A 172 4.85 -0.19 -16.11
N THR A 173 5.71 -0.67 -16.98
CA THR A 173 6.17 -2.06 -16.97
C THR A 173 7.10 -2.32 -15.77
N MET A 174 7.19 -3.59 -15.37
CA MET A 174 8.10 -4.03 -14.30
C MET A 174 9.55 -3.58 -14.58
N GLY A 175 10.03 -3.74 -15.82
CA GLY A 175 11.40 -3.37 -16.21
C GLY A 175 11.66 -1.87 -16.08
N ASN A 176 10.69 -1.03 -16.45
CA ASN A 176 10.82 0.42 -16.33
C ASN A 176 10.80 0.86 -14.85
N LYS A 177 9.96 0.25 -14.00
CA LYS A 177 9.93 0.51 -12.55
C LYS A 177 11.24 0.08 -11.88
N ILE A 178 11.86 -1.03 -12.30
CA ILE A 178 13.20 -1.44 -11.84
C ILE A 178 14.23 -0.35 -12.19
N LYS A 179 14.28 0.11 -13.45
CA LYS A 179 15.17 1.19 -13.87
C LYS A 179 14.95 2.47 -13.09
N GLN A 180 13.68 2.81 -12.78
CA GLN A 180 13.37 3.97 -11.92
C GLN A 180 13.97 3.80 -10.53
N MET A 181 13.85 2.62 -9.91
CA MET A 181 14.43 2.32 -8.59
C MET A 181 15.96 2.43 -8.60
N GLU A 182 16.62 1.85 -9.60
CA GLU A 182 18.08 1.92 -9.75
C GLU A 182 18.57 3.35 -9.98
N ASN A 183 17.88 4.14 -10.80
CA ASN A 183 18.19 5.55 -11.03
C ASN A 183 18.05 6.42 -9.78
N GLU A 184 17.22 6.01 -8.82
CA GLU A 184 17.10 6.68 -7.51
C GLU A 184 18.14 6.18 -6.48
N GLY A 185 19.13 5.39 -6.90
CA GLY A 185 20.27 4.95 -6.09
C GLY A 185 19.99 3.75 -5.20
N TYR A 186 19.16 2.83 -5.68
CA TYR A 186 18.95 1.54 -5.04
C TYR A 186 19.52 0.41 -5.91
N GLU A 187 20.11 -0.58 -5.25
CA GLU A 187 20.34 -1.89 -5.84
C GLU A 187 19.02 -2.68 -5.80
N THR A 188 18.58 -3.22 -6.93
CA THR A 188 17.38 -4.07 -6.96
C THR A 188 17.68 -5.44 -6.35
N VAL A 189 17.04 -5.77 -5.24
CA VAL A 189 17.22 -7.06 -4.53
C VAL A 189 16.28 -8.12 -5.07
N ALA A 190 14.99 -7.79 -5.17
CA ALA A 190 13.98 -8.69 -5.71
C ALA A 190 12.79 -7.91 -6.24
N VAL A 191 12.13 -8.48 -7.26
CA VAL A 191 10.84 -8.01 -7.76
C VAL A 191 9.97 -9.21 -8.07
N PHE A 192 8.70 -9.19 -7.64
CA PHE A 192 7.75 -10.25 -7.95
C PHE A 192 6.32 -9.74 -8.04
N ARG A 193 5.51 -10.36 -8.91
CA ARG A 193 4.07 -10.08 -8.98
C ARG A 193 3.37 -10.67 -7.76
N ILE A 194 2.44 -9.92 -7.17
CA ILE A 194 1.55 -10.48 -6.16
C ILE A 194 0.43 -11.27 -6.85
N PRO A 195 -0.03 -12.39 -6.26
CA PRO A 195 -1.07 -13.22 -6.87
C PRO A 195 -2.44 -12.54 -6.87
N ASP A 196 -3.29 -12.94 -7.82
CA ASP A 196 -4.64 -12.37 -8.00
C ASP A 196 -5.52 -12.50 -6.76
N CYS A 197 -5.29 -13.49 -5.90
CA CYS A 197 -6.02 -13.64 -4.64
C CYS A 197 -5.82 -12.45 -3.68
N CYS A 198 -4.72 -11.70 -3.81
CA CYS A 198 -4.50 -10.46 -3.05
C CYS A 198 -5.53 -9.38 -3.42
N TRP A 199 -6.00 -9.37 -4.66
CA TRP A 199 -7.05 -8.49 -5.14
C TRP A 199 -8.43 -9.07 -4.85
N THR A 200 -8.69 -10.29 -5.32
CA THR A 200 -10.04 -10.88 -5.30
C THR A 200 -10.48 -11.25 -3.89
N THR A 201 -9.69 -12.06 -3.19
CA THR A 201 -10.05 -12.61 -1.87
C THR A 201 -9.73 -11.63 -0.75
N SER A 202 -8.55 -11.00 -0.79
CA SER A 202 -8.08 -10.19 0.35
C SER A 202 -8.60 -8.75 0.31
N PHE A 203 -8.88 -8.19 -0.87
CA PHE A 203 -9.28 -6.80 -1.03
C PHE A 203 -10.73 -6.63 -1.50
N TYR A 204 -11.16 -7.25 -2.61
CA TYR A 204 -12.52 -7.04 -3.11
C TYR A 204 -13.60 -7.82 -2.36
N ALA A 205 -13.34 -9.06 -1.95
CA ALA A 205 -14.36 -9.86 -1.27
C ALA A 205 -14.88 -9.20 0.04
N PRO A 206 -14.02 -8.64 0.92
CA PRO A 206 -14.49 -7.91 2.10
C PRO A 206 -15.30 -6.65 1.78
N GLN A 207 -15.07 -6.03 0.63
CA GLN A 207 -15.79 -4.81 0.23
C GLN A 207 -17.27 -5.06 -0.04
N LYS A 208 -17.69 -6.29 -0.36
CA LYS A 208 -19.12 -6.60 -0.55
C LYS A 208 -19.93 -6.21 0.69
N LYS A 209 -19.46 -6.64 1.86
CA LYS A 209 -20.08 -6.29 3.14
C LYS A 209 -19.95 -4.80 3.47
N ALA A 210 -18.81 -4.20 3.17
CA ALA A 210 -18.58 -2.77 3.38
C ALA A 210 -19.56 -1.91 2.56
N ARG A 211 -19.78 -2.26 1.29
CA ARG A 211 -20.76 -1.61 0.40
C ARG A 211 -22.18 -1.68 0.97
N GLU A 212 -22.59 -2.84 1.48
CA GLU A 212 -23.91 -3.00 2.12
C GLU A 212 -24.05 -2.12 3.37
N ILE A 213 -23.03 -2.10 4.22
CA ILE A 213 -23.03 -1.32 5.47
C ILE A 213 -23.15 0.18 5.16
N ILE A 214 -22.31 0.70 4.25
CA ILE A 214 -22.28 2.14 3.98
C ILE A 214 -23.55 2.60 3.27
N MET A 215 -24.07 1.80 2.34
CA MET A 215 -25.34 2.09 1.65
C MET A 215 -26.53 2.08 2.62
N ARG A 216 -26.56 1.16 3.60
CA ARG A 216 -27.60 1.11 4.63
C ARG A 216 -27.51 2.31 5.58
N LYS A 217 -26.28 2.75 5.90
CA LYS A 217 -26.05 3.90 6.78
C LYS A 217 -26.46 5.23 6.13
N TYR A 218 -26.29 5.34 4.82
CA TYR A 218 -26.55 6.55 4.04
C TYR A 218 -27.47 6.26 2.85
N PRO A 219 -28.72 5.81 3.10
CA PRO A 219 -29.67 5.56 2.02
C PRO A 219 -29.95 6.87 1.28
N GLN A 220 -29.98 6.86 -0.02
CA GLN A 220 -30.22 8.03 -0.88
C GLN A 220 -29.08 9.08 -0.92
N ASN A 221 -27.91 8.83 -0.32
CA ASN A 221 -26.76 9.73 -0.47
C ASN A 221 -26.04 9.45 -1.79
N GLU A 222 -26.10 10.40 -2.70
CA GLU A 222 -25.53 10.27 -4.05
C GLU A 222 -24.00 10.08 -4.02
N CYS A 223 -23.28 10.77 -3.14
CA CYS A 223 -21.83 10.59 -3.02
C CYS A 223 -21.46 9.16 -2.60
N VAL A 224 -22.23 8.56 -1.69
CA VAL A 224 -22.04 7.17 -1.26
C VAL A 224 -22.36 6.20 -2.40
N GLN A 225 -23.44 6.43 -3.14
CA GLN A 225 -23.79 5.61 -4.30
C GLN A 225 -22.69 5.65 -5.37
N ASN A 226 -22.16 6.84 -5.65
CA ASN A 226 -21.08 7.04 -6.60
C ASN A 226 -19.79 6.35 -6.15
N LEU A 227 -19.40 6.45 -4.86
CA LEU A 227 -18.26 5.72 -4.31
C LEU A 227 -18.43 4.21 -4.46
N VAL A 228 -19.59 3.67 -4.09
CA VAL A 228 -19.89 2.23 -4.20
C VAL A 228 -19.83 1.77 -5.64
N ASN A 229 -20.33 2.57 -6.60
CA ASN A 229 -20.26 2.26 -8.02
C ASN A 229 -18.82 2.29 -8.54
N CYS A 230 -18.02 3.27 -8.11
CA CYS A 230 -16.59 3.34 -8.44
C CYS A 230 -15.85 2.07 -7.96
N MET A 231 -16.06 1.64 -6.71
CA MET A 231 -15.43 0.43 -6.16
C MET A 231 -15.90 -0.86 -6.85
N LYS A 232 -17.15 -0.93 -7.31
CA LYS A 232 -17.63 -2.05 -8.12
C LYS A 232 -16.99 -2.06 -9.50
N HIS A 233 -16.91 -0.90 -10.13
CA HIS A 233 -16.30 -0.79 -11.45
C HIS A 233 -14.82 -1.20 -11.42
N GLU A 234 -14.06 -0.77 -10.41
CA GLU A 234 -12.67 -1.22 -10.21
C GLU A 234 -12.57 -2.76 -10.10
N GLU A 235 -13.46 -3.38 -9.28
CA GLU A 235 -13.54 -4.84 -9.15
C GLU A 235 -13.84 -5.52 -10.50
N GLU A 236 -14.75 -4.96 -11.31
CA GLU A 236 -15.12 -5.48 -12.63
C GLU A 236 -13.97 -5.35 -13.63
N ILE A 237 -13.27 -4.22 -13.66
CA ILE A 237 -12.09 -4.00 -14.50
C ILE A 237 -11.00 -5.00 -14.13
N PHE A 238 -10.72 -5.20 -12.84
CA PHE A 238 -9.74 -6.19 -12.43
C PHE A 238 -10.14 -7.60 -12.87
N ASN A 239 -11.36 -8.04 -12.60
CA ASN A 239 -11.84 -9.38 -12.96
C ASN A 239 -11.75 -9.65 -14.48
N ARG A 240 -11.92 -8.62 -15.30
CA ARG A 240 -11.84 -8.71 -16.77
C ARG A 240 -10.41 -8.62 -17.29
N TYR A 241 -9.57 -7.81 -16.64
CA TYR A 241 -8.28 -7.38 -17.19
C TYR A 241 -7.05 -7.71 -16.33
N HIS A 242 -7.17 -8.50 -15.25
CA HIS A 242 -6.06 -8.89 -14.36
C HIS A 242 -4.84 -9.51 -15.08
N LYS A 243 -5.03 -10.01 -16.31
CA LYS A 243 -3.94 -10.53 -17.15
C LYS A 243 -2.99 -9.44 -17.67
N TYR A 244 -3.45 -8.19 -17.71
CA TYR A 244 -2.71 -7.07 -18.26
C TYR A 244 -2.03 -6.21 -17.20
N TYR A 245 -2.51 -6.22 -15.96
CA TYR A 245 -1.99 -5.39 -14.87
C TYR A 245 -2.21 -6.04 -13.50
N GLY A 246 -1.53 -5.52 -12.54
CA GLY A 246 -1.69 -5.86 -11.13
C GLY A 246 -0.55 -5.27 -10.31
N TYR A 247 -0.41 -5.68 -9.06
CA TYR A 247 0.68 -5.19 -8.23
C TYR A 247 1.91 -6.09 -8.35
N ALA A 248 3.08 -5.46 -8.18
CA ALA A 248 4.32 -6.15 -7.89
C ALA A 248 4.97 -5.53 -6.65
N PHE A 249 5.69 -6.35 -5.88
CA PHE A 249 6.63 -5.89 -4.88
C PHE A 249 7.96 -5.57 -5.52
N PHE A 250 8.55 -4.47 -5.06
CA PHE A 250 9.90 -4.02 -5.40
C PHE A 250 10.70 -3.91 -4.11
N ILE A 251 11.75 -4.68 -3.98
CA ILE A 251 12.66 -4.67 -2.85
C ILE A 251 13.99 -4.13 -3.34
N GLY A 252 14.45 -3.03 -2.75
CA GLY A 252 15.71 -2.40 -3.07
C GLY A 252 16.56 -2.14 -1.84
N ARG A 253 17.88 -2.06 -2.04
CA ARG A 253 18.87 -1.73 -1.01
C ARG A 253 19.52 -0.40 -1.36
N LYS A 254 19.60 0.53 -0.39
CA LYS A 254 20.25 1.84 -0.60
C LYS A 254 21.73 1.64 -0.85
N LEU A 255 22.23 2.21 -1.96
CA LEU A 255 23.65 2.29 -2.31
C LEU A 255 24.35 3.45 -1.59
#